data_bd8b7043baa3dd7ac9e7cf9639480893
#
_entry.id   bd8b7043baa3dd7ac9e7cf9639480893
#
_cell.length_a   1.000
_cell.length_b   1.000
_cell.length_c   1.000
_cell.angle_alpha   90.00
_cell.angle_beta   90.00
_cell.angle_gamma   90.00
#
_symmetry.space_group_name_H-M   'P 1'
#
loop_
_entity.id
_entity.type
_entity.pdbx_description
1 polymer ?
#
loop_
_entity_poly.entity_id
_entity_poly.type
_entity_poly.pdbx_seq_one_letter_code
_entity_poly.pdbx_strand_id
1 'polypeptide(L)'
;MSRSESRTHRTTGEARPVHPVYPEWQPPSASRAANTGPLPAPEPGFTPDVIVVGHGLSGLVATHEATRAGKKVLVVDQENEKNLGGQAFWSLGGLFLVDTPEQKRIGISDSLELAWRDWLGSAGFDRPEDHWPRQWARAYVEFAAGEKRRYLHDLGLRIIPTVGWAERGGGDVAGHGNSVPRFHVTWGTGPEVVRVFEEPVLEAARAGLVRFAVRHRVDEIVVEDGRAVGVRGATLVPCDHDRGVASPREETGAFEFRAGAVLLASGGIGGNPDLVRRYWPADRLGDAPEHLILGVPEHVDGRILEISAVAGANLINRDRMWHYTEGVAHYAPVWPSHAIRIIPGPSTLWLDANGDRMPVPLFPGFHTTASIEAIRRTGRDYSWFILDSAIAGKEFILSGSEQNPELTDKSIKKFASKAGSGLPPSIAEFAEKGVDWVVADTLEEMVAGMNSLLRDGEPELDVERVREFVLAMDGQMDNPFAKDAQVQAIHNARRVLTDKLTRMAKPHRLLRDSGQGTGSAAGSGGPLIAVKVHLMTRKTLGGIETTLDSQCLTPGGEPFPGLYAAGEVAGFGGGGVHGYNSLEGTFLGGCIFSGLKAGRAMAREA
;
A
#
# COMPACT_ATOMS: atom_id res chain seq x y z
N MET A 1 50.28 -6.47 6.15
CA MET A 1 49.90 -7.75 5.54
C MET A 1 48.37 -7.81 5.52
N SER A 2 47.84 -7.42 4.42
CA SER A 2 46.38 -7.29 4.14
C SER A 2 45.91 -8.62 3.63
N ARG A 3 44.84 -9.16 4.17
CA ARG A 3 44.07 -10.23 3.56
C ARG A 3 42.85 -9.59 2.89
N SER A 4 42.95 -9.48 1.57
CA SER A 4 41.78 -9.30 0.71
C SER A 4 41.03 -10.64 0.62
N GLU A 5 39.89 -10.74 1.27
CA GLU A 5 38.97 -11.84 0.98
C GLU A 5 38.17 -11.48 -0.27
N SER A 6 38.46 -12.21 -1.34
CA SER A 6 37.75 -12.13 -2.61
C SER A 6 36.28 -12.51 -2.41
N ARG A 7 35.38 -11.60 -2.78
CA ARG A 7 33.97 -11.93 -2.99
C ARG A 7 33.89 -12.98 -4.10
N THR A 8 33.53 -14.21 -3.74
CA THR A 8 33.21 -15.27 -4.68
C THR A 8 31.99 -14.88 -5.50
N HIS A 9 32.16 -14.81 -6.81
CA HIS A 9 31.08 -14.72 -7.78
C HIS A 9 30.05 -15.80 -7.50
N ARG A 10 28.81 -15.41 -7.19
CA ARG A 10 27.68 -16.32 -7.17
C ARG A 10 27.34 -16.64 -8.63
N THR A 11 27.68 -17.86 -9.03
CA THR A 11 27.29 -18.43 -10.31
C THR A 11 25.77 -18.56 -10.40
N THR A 12 25.28 -18.19 -11.55
CA THR A 12 23.93 -18.24 -12.08
C THR A 12 23.26 -19.62 -11.95
N GLY A 13 21.95 -19.62 -11.73
CA GLY A 13 21.09 -20.63 -12.34
C GLY A 13 20.40 -21.63 -11.45
N GLU A 14 20.37 -21.46 -10.12
CA GLU A 14 19.40 -22.20 -9.30
C GLU A 14 18.24 -21.28 -8.90
N ALA A 15 17.04 -21.62 -9.34
CA ALA A 15 15.82 -21.02 -8.82
C ALA A 15 15.87 -21.14 -7.30
N ARG A 16 15.97 -20.00 -6.59
CA ARG A 16 15.90 -20.01 -5.12
C ARG A 16 14.60 -20.70 -4.71
N PRO A 17 14.62 -21.53 -3.67
CA PRO A 17 13.40 -22.12 -3.16
C PRO A 17 12.39 -21.00 -2.89
N VAL A 18 11.14 -21.24 -3.25
CA VAL A 18 10.03 -20.27 -3.21
C VAL A 18 9.82 -19.70 -1.80
N HIS A 19 10.40 -20.34 -0.78
CA HIS A 19 10.38 -19.92 0.62
C HIS A 19 11.71 -20.20 1.32
N PRO A 20 12.72 -19.31 1.25
CA PRO A 20 13.76 -19.37 2.24
C PRO A 20 13.17 -18.92 3.59
N VAL A 21 13.00 -19.86 4.50
CA VAL A 21 12.78 -19.53 5.91
C VAL A 21 14.12 -18.99 6.42
N TYR A 22 14.21 -17.68 6.67
CA TYR A 22 15.37 -17.09 7.30
C TYR A 22 15.18 -17.19 8.82
N PRO A 23 15.94 -18.05 9.53
CA PRO A 23 15.72 -18.28 10.96
C PRO A 23 16.03 -17.08 11.87
N GLU A 24 16.65 -16.05 11.34
CA GLU A 24 17.04 -14.86 12.09
C GLU A 24 16.07 -13.67 11.92
N TRP A 25 15.12 -13.75 10.96
CA TRP A 25 14.17 -12.67 10.80
C TRP A 25 13.08 -12.77 11.87
N GLN A 26 13.11 -11.84 12.79
CA GLN A 26 11.98 -11.59 13.69
C GLN A 26 11.29 -10.31 13.22
N PRO A 27 9.95 -10.32 13.09
CA PRO A 27 9.23 -9.08 12.85
C PRO A 27 9.62 -8.09 13.94
N PRO A 28 9.82 -6.80 13.60
CA PRO A 28 10.13 -5.78 14.59
C PRO A 28 9.11 -5.80 15.73
N SER A 29 9.48 -5.29 16.88
CA SER A 29 8.67 -5.26 18.12
C SER A 29 7.26 -4.68 17.96
N ALA A 30 7.01 -4.01 16.85
CA ALA A 30 5.69 -3.60 16.35
C ALA A 30 4.71 -4.76 16.08
N SER A 31 5.19 -5.99 16.04
CA SER A 31 4.33 -7.18 16.03
C SER A 31 3.50 -7.35 17.33
N ARG A 32 3.71 -6.49 18.32
CA ARG A 32 2.85 -6.38 19.48
C ARG A 32 1.54 -5.71 19.09
N ALA A 33 0.70 -6.48 18.39
CA ALA A 33 -0.74 -6.27 18.48
C ALA A 33 -1.11 -6.18 19.96
N ALA A 34 -2.08 -5.34 20.31
CA ALA A 34 -2.58 -5.26 21.67
C ALA A 34 -3.14 -6.62 22.16
N ASN A 35 -3.35 -7.55 21.24
CA ASN A 35 -3.85 -8.88 21.51
C ASN A 35 -2.72 -9.83 21.91
N THR A 36 -2.63 -10.12 23.19
CA THR A 36 -1.68 -11.06 23.78
C THR A 36 -2.30 -12.41 24.17
N GLY A 37 -3.56 -12.66 23.83
CA GLY A 37 -4.29 -13.86 24.24
C GLY A 37 -5.30 -14.36 23.20
N PRO A 38 -5.88 -15.56 23.41
CA PRO A 38 -6.88 -16.11 22.51
C PRO A 38 -8.13 -15.23 22.46
N LEU A 39 -8.66 -15.01 21.27
CA LEU A 39 -9.91 -14.30 21.06
C LEU A 39 -11.09 -15.16 21.56
N PRO A 40 -12.12 -14.59 22.21
CA PRO A 40 -13.25 -15.36 22.70
C PRO A 40 -14.06 -15.95 21.54
N ALA A 41 -14.11 -17.27 21.47
CA ALA A 41 -14.89 -18.01 20.47
C ALA A 41 -16.40 -17.95 20.77
N PRO A 42 -17.27 -18.16 19.76
CA PRO A 42 -18.70 -18.25 19.98
C PRO A 42 -19.04 -19.49 20.84
N GLU A 43 -19.75 -19.28 21.93
CA GLU A 43 -20.30 -20.33 22.80
C GLU A 43 -21.71 -20.77 22.34
N PRO A 44 -22.15 -22.00 22.70
CA PRO A 44 -23.53 -22.42 22.43
C PRO A 44 -24.54 -21.40 22.97
N GLY A 45 -25.45 -20.93 22.11
CA GLY A 45 -26.45 -19.94 22.46
C GLY A 45 -26.06 -18.48 22.20
N PHE A 46 -24.84 -18.20 21.73
CA PHE A 46 -24.51 -16.87 21.23
C PHE A 46 -25.23 -16.61 19.89
N THR A 47 -26.15 -15.67 19.90
CA THR A 47 -26.93 -15.24 18.73
C THR A 47 -26.46 -13.84 18.31
N PRO A 48 -25.70 -13.70 17.24
CA PRO A 48 -25.25 -12.38 16.77
C PRO A 48 -26.38 -11.63 16.05
N ASP A 49 -26.45 -10.33 16.24
CA ASP A 49 -27.26 -9.43 15.40
C ASP A 49 -26.58 -9.23 14.03
N VAL A 50 -25.24 -9.22 14.03
CA VAL A 50 -24.40 -8.94 12.84
C VAL A 50 -23.29 -9.98 12.74
N ILE A 51 -23.05 -10.47 11.51
CA ILE A 51 -21.83 -11.21 11.14
C ILE A 51 -20.90 -10.27 10.34
N VAL A 52 -19.62 -10.23 10.72
CA VAL A 52 -18.56 -9.51 10.00
C VAL A 52 -17.58 -10.53 9.43
N VAL A 53 -17.48 -10.62 8.10
CA VAL A 53 -16.55 -11.49 7.39
C VAL A 53 -15.26 -10.72 7.09
N GLY A 54 -14.20 -11.04 7.83
CA GLY A 54 -12.91 -10.36 7.77
C GLY A 54 -12.65 -9.46 8.98
N HIS A 55 -11.61 -9.77 9.73
CA HIS A 55 -11.15 -8.98 10.88
C HIS A 55 -10.10 -7.93 10.53
N GLY A 56 -10.06 -7.49 9.25
CA GLY A 56 -9.28 -6.36 8.79
C GLY A 56 -9.81 -5.02 9.34
N LEU A 57 -9.13 -3.91 9.00
CA LEU A 57 -9.45 -2.58 9.54
C LEU A 57 -10.93 -2.20 9.37
N SER A 58 -11.52 -2.39 8.19
CA SER A 58 -12.94 -2.05 7.96
C SER A 58 -13.89 -2.90 8.79
N GLY A 59 -13.58 -4.19 8.98
CA GLY A 59 -14.33 -5.08 9.87
C GLY A 59 -14.26 -4.64 11.33
N LEU A 60 -13.06 -4.26 11.82
CA LEU A 60 -12.88 -3.75 13.18
C LEU A 60 -13.64 -2.43 13.40
N VAL A 61 -13.59 -1.50 12.45
CA VAL A 61 -14.33 -0.22 12.53
C VAL A 61 -15.83 -0.48 12.58
N ALA A 62 -16.35 -1.34 11.71
CA ALA A 62 -17.77 -1.68 11.68
C ALA A 62 -18.23 -2.40 12.97
N THR A 63 -17.42 -3.32 13.48
CA THR A 63 -17.66 -4.00 14.76
C THR A 63 -17.71 -3.00 15.91
N HIS A 64 -16.75 -2.05 15.97
CA HIS A 64 -16.74 -0.99 16.97
C HIS A 64 -18.02 -0.14 16.92
N GLU A 65 -18.45 0.32 15.75
CA GLU A 65 -19.66 1.15 15.62
C GLU A 65 -20.94 0.36 15.95
N ALA A 66 -21.04 -0.91 15.54
CA ALA A 66 -22.18 -1.76 15.87
C ALA A 66 -22.27 -2.05 17.38
N THR A 67 -21.15 -2.37 18.03
CA THR A 67 -21.13 -2.63 19.48
C THR A 67 -21.39 -1.39 20.33
N ARG A 68 -20.99 -0.19 19.87
CA ARG A 68 -21.39 1.07 20.51
C ARG A 68 -22.90 1.29 20.52
N ALA A 69 -23.62 0.71 19.56
CA ALA A 69 -25.08 0.70 19.52
C ALA A 69 -25.70 -0.50 20.27
N GLY A 70 -24.90 -1.29 21.00
CA GLY A 70 -25.36 -2.44 21.80
C GLY A 70 -25.56 -3.72 21.00
N LYS A 71 -25.18 -3.79 19.71
CA LYS A 71 -25.36 -5.00 18.90
C LYS A 71 -24.33 -6.07 19.24
N LYS A 72 -24.75 -7.34 19.17
CA LYS A 72 -23.87 -8.51 19.25
C LYS A 72 -23.28 -8.82 17.90
N VAL A 73 -21.96 -8.95 17.82
CA VAL A 73 -21.23 -9.16 16.59
C VAL A 73 -20.45 -10.46 16.62
N LEU A 74 -20.59 -11.28 15.57
CA LEU A 74 -19.70 -12.41 15.29
C LEU A 74 -18.73 -12.02 14.17
N VAL A 75 -17.44 -11.99 14.48
CA VAL A 75 -16.38 -11.75 13.50
C VAL A 75 -15.85 -13.10 13.01
N VAL A 76 -15.89 -13.33 11.71
CA VAL A 76 -15.48 -14.60 11.06
C VAL A 76 -14.28 -14.32 10.16
N ASP A 77 -13.20 -15.08 10.33
CA ASP A 77 -12.01 -14.96 9.49
C ASP A 77 -11.31 -16.30 9.24
N GLN A 78 -10.74 -16.46 8.04
CA GLN A 78 -9.95 -17.66 7.69
C GLN A 78 -8.57 -17.68 8.35
N GLU A 79 -8.04 -16.54 8.77
CA GLU A 79 -6.75 -16.43 9.45
C GLU A 79 -6.90 -16.57 10.97
N ASN A 80 -5.76 -16.71 11.65
CA ASN A 80 -5.71 -16.77 13.10
C ASN A 80 -5.75 -15.36 13.73
N GLU A 81 -5.83 -15.30 15.04
CA GLU A 81 -5.88 -14.07 15.85
C GLU A 81 -4.70 -13.13 15.65
N LYS A 82 -3.50 -13.65 15.26
CA LYS A 82 -2.33 -12.82 15.02
C LYS A 82 -2.49 -11.92 13.79
N ASN A 83 -3.42 -12.22 12.88
CA ASN A 83 -3.70 -11.43 11.70
C ASN A 83 -4.76 -10.34 11.90
N LEU A 84 -5.24 -10.11 13.15
CA LEU A 84 -6.20 -9.05 13.47
C LEU A 84 -5.74 -7.68 12.97
N GLY A 85 -6.61 -6.94 12.26
CA GLY A 85 -6.28 -5.70 11.56
C GLY A 85 -5.89 -5.86 10.09
N GLY A 86 -5.62 -7.09 9.65
CA GLY A 86 -5.34 -7.43 8.25
C GLY A 86 -4.18 -6.63 7.64
N GLN A 87 -4.31 -6.26 6.36
CA GLN A 87 -3.28 -5.52 5.62
C GLN A 87 -2.94 -4.14 6.22
N ALA A 88 -3.86 -3.51 6.96
CA ALA A 88 -3.63 -2.19 7.53
C ALA A 88 -2.46 -2.17 8.52
N PHE A 89 -2.21 -3.28 9.18
CA PHE A 89 -1.07 -3.45 10.09
C PHE A 89 0.28 -3.19 9.40
N TRP A 90 0.46 -3.68 8.18
CA TRP A 90 1.70 -3.56 7.41
C TRP A 90 1.91 -2.18 6.78
N SER A 91 0.99 -1.23 6.97
CA SER A 91 1.06 0.08 6.33
C SER A 91 1.97 1.06 7.07
N LEU A 92 2.47 2.06 6.33
CA LEU A 92 3.14 3.24 6.93
C LEU A 92 2.19 4.11 7.78
N GLY A 93 0.88 3.85 7.72
CA GLY A 93 -0.12 4.60 8.50
C GLY A 93 -0.47 5.97 7.92
N GLY A 94 -0.40 6.13 6.59
CA GLY A 94 -0.75 7.37 5.91
C GLY A 94 -2.25 7.64 5.88
N LEU A 95 -2.66 8.87 6.18
CA LEU A 95 -4.04 9.32 6.20
C LEU A 95 -4.22 10.58 5.35
N PHE A 96 -5.18 10.56 4.42
CA PHE A 96 -5.62 11.73 3.68
C PHE A 96 -6.51 12.59 4.59
N LEU A 97 -6.07 13.80 4.91
CA LEU A 97 -6.80 14.78 5.69
C LEU A 97 -6.72 16.15 5.00
N VAL A 98 -7.78 16.96 5.16
CA VAL A 98 -7.97 18.25 4.48
C VAL A 98 -8.08 19.37 5.50
N ASP A 99 -7.45 20.50 5.21
CA ASP A 99 -7.50 21.74 6.01
C ASP A 99 -7.13 21.58 7.49
N THR A 100 -6.08 20.79 7.75
CA THR A 100 -5.66 20.42 9.10
C THR A 100 -4.82 21.51 9.79
N PRO A 101 -4.76 21.51 11.14
CA PRO A 101 -3.81 22.34 11.87
C PRO A 101 -2.34 22.06 11.50
N GLU A 102 -2.02 20.82 11.13
CA GLU A 102 -0.69 20.40 10.67
C GLU A 102 -0.32 21.08 9.35
N GLN A 103 -1.24 21.11 8.38
CA GLN A 103 -1.07 21.84 7.11
C GLN A 103 -0.87 23.35 7.36
N LYS A 104 -1.76 23.97 8.14
CA LYS A 104 -1.69 25.40 8.46
C LYS A 104 -0.37 25.80 9.12
N ARG A 105 0.16 24.96 10.03
CA ARG A 105 1.43 25.22 10.73
C ARG A 105 2.64 25.30 9.80
N ILE A 106 2.60 24.60 8.67
CA ILE A 106 3.68 24.62 7.66
C ILE A 106 3.34 25.48 6.44
N GLY A 107 2.30 26.33 6.55
CA GLY A 107 1.95 27.30 5.51
C GLY A 107 1.15 26.75 4.34
N ILE A 108 0.54 25.57 4.48
CA ILE A 108 -0.33 24.99 3.46
C ILE A 108 -1.76 25.48 3.68
N SER A 109 -2.34 26.12 2.65
CA SER A 109 -3.77 26.44 2.58
C SER A 109 -4.50 25.36 1.81
N ASP A 110 -5.50 24.76 2.42
CA ASP A 110 -6.34 23.71 1.83
C ASP A 110 -7.82 23.99 2.09
N SER A 111 -8.70 23.33 1.34
CA SER A 111 -10.15 23.43 1.53
C SER A 111 -10.86 22.19 0.99
N LEU A 112 -12.11 22.00 1.41
CA LEU A 112 -13.00 20.98 0.89
C LEU A 112 -13.14 21.07 -0.64
N GLU A 113 -13.32 22.29 -1.17
CA GLU A 113 -13.53 22.54 -2.60
C GLU A 113 -12.27 22.24 -3.41
N LEU A 114 -11.09 22.59 -2.87
CA LEU A 114 -9.81 22.25 -3.51
C LEU A 114 -9.59 20.74 -3.52
N ALA A 115 -9.82 20.09 -2.39
CA ALA A 115 -9.68 18.65 -2.27
C ALA A 115 -10.65 17.88 -3.17
N TRP A 116 -11.88 18.38 -3.31
CA TRP A 116 -12.87 17.80 -4.21
C TRP A 116 -12.47 17.94 -5.69
N ARG A 117 -11.97 19.11 -6.10
CA ARG A 117 -11.45 19.30 -7.46
C ARG A 117 -10.25 18.38 -7.75
N ASP A 118 -9.34 18.25 -6.79
CA ASP A 118 -8.20 17.34 -6.91
C ASP A 118 -8.65 15.89 -7.05
N TRP A 119 -9.66 15.47 -6.27
CA TRP A 119 -10.21 14.13 -6.37
C TRP A 119 -10.81 13.86 -7.75
N LEU A 120 -11.67 14.75 -8.24
CA LEU A 120 -12.28 14.61 -9.57
C LEU A 120 -11.22 14.65 -10.68
N GLY A 121 -10.22 15.50 -10.57
CA GLY A 121 -9.11 15.59 -11.53
C GLY A 121 -8.23 14.35 -11.55
N SER A 122 -8.17 13.58 -10.45
CA SER A 122 -7.38 12.36 -10.33
C SER A 122 -8.17 11.10 -10.71
N ALA A 123 -9.42 11.00 -10.27
CA ALA A 123 -10.20 9.77 -10.35
C ALA A 123 -10.51 9.32 -11.78
N GLY A 124 -10.75 10.25 -12.72
CA GLY A 124 -11.04 9.92 -14.11
C GLY A 124 -12.33 9.10 -14.29
N PHE A 125 -13.38 9.38 -13.51
CA PHE A 125 -14.66 8.70 -13.61
C PHE A 125 -15.27 8.88 -15.01
N ASP A 126 -15.48 7.81 -15.76
CA ASP A 126 -15.85 7.81 -17.17
C ASP A 126 -16.99 6.84 -17.55
N ARG A 127 -17.54 6.11 -16.55
CA ARG A 127 -18.54 5.06 -16.76
C ARG A 127 -19.87 5.37 -16.07
N PRO A 128 -21.00 4.85 -16.58
CA PRO A 128 -22.29 4.90 -15.88
C PRO A 128 -22.23 4.29 -14.48
N GLU A 129 -21.45 3.22 -14.30
CA GLU A 129 -21.23 2.52 -13.03
C GLU A 129 -20.55 3.41 -11.97
N ASP A 130 -19.99 4.56 -12.35
CA ASP A 130 -19.39 5.52 -11.43
C ASP A 130 -20.40 6.36 -10.63
N HIS A 131 -21.70 6.07 -10.73
CA HIS A 131 -22.74 6.77 -9.99
C HIS A 131 -22.48 6.74 -8.48
N TRP A 132 -22.39 5.55 -7.86
CA TRP A 132 -22.11 5.42 -6.45
C TRP A 132 -20.66 5.75 -6.08
N PRO A 133 -19.63 5.36 -6.85
CA PRO A 133 -18.26 5.81 -6.65
C PRO A 133 -18.11 7.33 -6.49
N ARG A 134 -18.78 8.14 -7.32
CA ARG A 134 -18.76 9.61 -7.23
C ARG A 134 -19.41 10.13 -5.94
N GLN A 135 -20.52 9.54 -5.52
CA GLN A 135 -21.18 9.92 -4.26
C GLN A 135 -20.31 9.57 -3.04
N TRP A 136 -19.69 8.38 -3.04
CA TRP A 136 -18.75 7.98 -2.02
C TRP A 136 -17.52 8.87 -1.97
N ALA A 137 -16.98 9.26 -3.13
CA ALA A 137 -15.84 10.17 -3.22
C ALA A 137 -16.17 11.52 -2.58
N ARG A 138 -17.33 12.10 -2.88
CA ARG A 138 -17.79 13.34 -2.28
C ARG A 138 -17.94 13.22 -0.77
N ALA A 139 -18.66 12.20 -0.31
CA ALA A 139 -18.86 11.94 1.11
C ALA A 139 -17.53 11.69 1.87
N TYR A 140 -16.58 11.00 1.22
CA TYR A 140 -15.26 10.77 1.81
C TYR A 140 -14.44 12.05 1.95
N VAL A 141 -14.43 12.92 0.95
CA VAL A 141 -13.72 14.21 1.01
C VAL A 141 -14.34 15.10 2.08
N GLU A 142 -15.68 15.11 2.22
CA GLU A 142 -16.39 15.82 3.30
C GLU A 142 -16.00 15.25 4.69
N PHE A 143 -15.93 13.94 4.83
CA PHE A 143 -15.45 13.29 6.06
C PHE A 143 -14.00 13.68 6.37
N ALA A 144 -13.12 13.70 5.36
CA ALA A 144 -11.70 14.03 5.50
C ALA A 144 -11.45 15.50 5.87
N ALA A 145 -12.32 16.41 5.41
CA ALA A 145 -12.28 17.83 5.76
C ALA A 145 -13.02 18.16 7.07
N GLY A 146 -13.91 17.27 7.50
CA GLY A 146 -14.79 17.46 8.65
C GLY A 146 -14.39 16.66 9.88
N GLU A 147 -15.13 15.57 10.13
CA GLU A 147 -15.06 14.85 11.41
C GLU A 147 -13.88 13.88 11.55
N LYS A 148 -13.28 13.42 10.46
CA LYS A 148 -12.29 12.32 10.44
C LYS A 148 -11.15 12.52 11.42
N ARG A 149 -10.52 13.71 11.38
CA ARG A 149 -9.38 13.99 12.26
C ARG A 149 -9.77 13.94 13.73
N ARG A 150 -10.93 14.56 14.08
CA ARG A 150 -11.44 14.55 15.45
C ARG A 150 -11.82 13.15 15.90
N TYR A 151 -12.57 12.40 15.07
CA TYR A 151 -12.98 11.03 15.34
C TYR A 151 -11.77 10.13 15.69
N LEU A 152 -10.72 10.19 14.87
CA LEU A 152 -9.50 9.41 15.12
C LEU A 152 -8.72 9.89 16.35
N HIS A 153 -8.67 11.20 16.57
CA HIS A 153 -8.01 11.78 17.75
C HIS A 153 -8.72 11.39 19.07
N ASP A 154 -10.04 11.35 19.06
CA ASP A 154 -10.87 10.95 20.22
C ASP A 154 -10.66 9.47 20.55
N LEU A 155 -10.38 8.61 19.57
CA LEU A 155 -9.95 7.22 19.75
C LEU A 155 -8.48 7.08 20.19
N GLY A 156 -7.76 8.18 20.35
CA GLY A 156 -6.37 8.17 20.80
C GLY A 156 -5.30 8.19 19.70
N LEU A 157 -5.68 8.15 18.42
CA LEU A 157 -4.70 8.21 17.32
C LEU A 157 -4.00 9.57 17.27
N ARG A 158 -2.70 9.55 17.03
CA ARG A 158 -1.89 10.77 16.85
C ARG A 158 -1.16 10.74 15.52
N ILE A 159 -0.98 11.90 14.91
CA ILE A 159 -0.24 12.11 13.67
C ILE A 159 1.04 12.89 13.94
N ILE A 160 2.08 12.62 13.15
CA ILE A 160 3.32 13.39 13.22
C ILE A 160 3.08 14.80 12.63
N PRO A 161 3.79 15.83 13.11
CA PRO A 161 3.53 17.23 12.71
C PRO A 161 4.09 17.59 11.34
N THR A 162 4.19 16.63 10.42
CA THR A 162 4.64 16.82 9.04
C THR A 162 3.59 16.31 8.08
N VAL A 163 3.37 17.05 6.99
CA VAL A 163 2.46 16.65 5.92
C VAL A 163 3.25 16.56 4.63
N GLY A 164 3.11 15.44 3.92
CA GLY A 164 3.90 15.16 2.73
C GLY A 164 3.08 14.97 1.47
N TRP A 165 3.82 14.76 0.42
CA TRP A 165 3.32 14.31 -0.86
C TRP A 165 3.43 12.79 -0.95
N ALA A 166 2.47 12.17 -1.62
CA ALA A 166 2.60 10.79 -2.05
C ALA A 166 2.96 10.72 -3.54
N GLU A 167 2.31 11.54 -4.36
CA GLU A 167 2.68 11.77 -5.76
C GLU A 167 2.80 13.27 -6.04
N ARG A 168 3.65 13.64 -7.00
CA ARG A 168 4.04 15.02 -7.25
C ARG A 168 3.54 15.57 -8.57
N GLY A 169 2.90 14.74 -9.39
CA GLY A 169 2.39 15.13 -10.70
C GLY A 169 0.96 14.72 -10.96
N GLY A 170 0.38 15.27 -12.00
CA GLY A 170 -0.83 14.80 -12.62
C GLY A 170 -0.47 13.85 -13.77
N GLY A 171 -1.32 12.86 -14.02
CA GLY A 171 -1.18 11.93 -15.13
C GLY A 171 -2.12 12.25 -16.28
N ASP A 172 -2.70 11.21 -16.85
CA ASP A 172 -3.58 11.27 -18.04
C ASP A 172 -4.99 11.74 -17.74
N VAL A 173 -5.28 12.08 -16.50
CA VAL A 173 -6.59 12.59 -16.08
C VAL A 173 -6.70 14.10 -16.25
N ALA A 174 -7.93 14.61 -16.34
CA ALA A 174 -8.25 16.00 -16.70
C ALA A 174 -7.86 17.05 -15.65
N GLY A 175 -6.89 16.80 -14.77
CA GLY A 175 -6.45 17.75 -13.76
C GLY A 175 -5.40 17.21 -12.81
N HIS A 176 -4.94 18.08 -11.91
CA HIS A 176 -4.02 17.68 -10.85
C HIS A 176 -4.76 16.96 -9.73
N GLY A 177 -4.23 15.82 -9.30
CA GLY A 177 -4.77 15.11 -8.16
C GLY A 177 -4.29 15.63 -6.79
N ASN A 178 -3.17 16.34 -6.73
CA ASN A 178 -2.57 16.80 -5.48
C ASN A 178 -2.09 18.25 -5.61
N SER A 179 -3.02 19.23 -5.51
CA SER A 179 -2.64 20.66 -5.53
C SER A 179 -1.82 21.05 -4.30
N VAL A 180 -2.06 20.40 -3.17
CA VAL A 180 -1.35 20.62 -1.90
C VAL A 180 -1.07 19.29 -1.19
N PRO A 181 -0.03 19.22 -0.33
CA PRO A 181 0.25 18.03 0.48
C PRO A 181 -0.90 17.70 1.43
N ARG A 182 -1.38 16.44 1.43
CA ARG A 182 -2.46 15.94 2.31
C ARG A 182 -2.12 14.63 3.00
N PHE A 183 -0.94 14.08 2.76
CA PHE A 183 -0.51 12.80 3.32
C PHE A 183 0.02 13.00 4.74
N HIS A 184 -0.78 12.60 5.73
CA HIS A 184 -0.45 12.67 7.15
C HIS A 184 -0.06 11.28 7.66
N VAL A 185 1.09 11.16 8.30
CA VAL A 185 1.58 9.88 8.82
C VAL A 185 1.18 9.72 10.29
N THR A 186 0.62 8.55 10.61
CA THR A 186 0.26 8.18 11.98
C THR A 186 1.52 7.92 12.82
N TRP A 187 1.57 8.46 14.03
CA TRP A 187 2.58 8.13 15.03
C TRP A 187 2.28 6.75 15.61
N GLY A 188 3.07 5.76 15.21
CA GLY A 188 2.85 4.33 15.46
C GLY A 188 2.43 3.55 14.20
N THR A 189 2.40 4.20 13.04
CA THR A 189 2.16 3.62 11.70
C THR A 189 0.87 2.78 11.62
N GLY A 190 0.83 1.73 10.78
CA GLY A 190 -0.31 0.82 10.62
C GLY A 190 -0.77 0.12 11.90
N PRO A 191 0.13 -0.41 12.72
CA PRO A 191 -0.22 -0.98 14.03
C PRO A 191 -1.06 -0.05 14.90
N GLU A 192 -0.75 1.25 14.93
CA GLU A 192 -1.53 2.21 15.72
C GLU A 192 -2.90 2.50 15.10
N VAL A 193 -2.99 2.54 13.76
CA VAL A 193 -4.29 2.67 13.09
C VAL A 193 -5.20 1.48 13.40
N VAL A 194 -4.63 0.29 13.52
CA VAL A 194 -5.36 -0.93 13.92
C VAL A 194 -5.72 -0.86 15.40
N ARG A 195 -4.75 -0.55 16.27
CA ARG A 195 -4.91 -0.56 17.73
C ARG A 195 -6.10 0.27 18.23
N VAL A 196 -6.29 1.47 17.68
CA VAL A 196 -7.36 2.37 18.14
C VAL A 196 -8.78 1.81 17.88
N PHE A 197 -8.92 0.79 17.03
CA PHE A 197 -10.17 0.05 16.80
C PHE A 197 -10.13 -1.34 17.43
N GLU A 198 -8.98 -1.99 17.49
CA GLU A 198 -8.80 -3.29 18.11
C GLU A 198 -9.11 -3.23 19.62
N GLU A 199 -8.55 -2.28 20.36
CA GLU A 199 -8.76 -2.16 21.81
C GLU A 199 -10.24 -2.07 22.21
N PRO A 200 -11.07 -1.16 21.65
CA PRO A 200 -12.48 -1.08 22.00
C PRO A 200 -13.27 -2.32 21.53
N VAL A 201 -12.89 -2.98 20.43
CA VAL A 201 -13.51 -4.24 20.00
C VAL A 201 -13.20 -5.36 21.00
N LEU A 202 -11.95 -5.45 21.50
CA LEU A 202 -11.58 -6.41 22.54
C LEU A 202 -12.26 -6.12 23.90
N GLU A 203 -12.49 -4.85 24.23
CA GLU A 203 -13.31 -4.47 25.40
C GLU A 203 -14.75 -4.93 25.25
N ALA A 204 -15.36 -4.72 24.08
CA ALA A 204 -16.70 -5.21 23.75
C ALA A 204 -16.77 -6.76 23.79
N ALA A 205 -15.68 -7.43 23.40
CA ALA A 205 -15.58 -8.90 23.49
C ALA A 205 -15.56 -9.38 24.95
N ARG A 206 -14.83 -8.70 25.84
CA ARG A 206 -14.85 -8.99 27.29
C ARG A 206 -16.24 -8.73 27.90
N ALA A 207 -16.97 -7.75 27.38
CA ALA A 207 -18.33 -7.45 27.77
C ALA A 207 -19.39 -8.43 27.19
N GLY A 208 -18.98 -9.41 26.39
CA GLY A 208 -19.87 -10.41 25.80
C GLY A 208 -20.59 -9.97 24.52
N LEU A 209 -20.27 -8.80 23.97
CA LEU A 209 -20.88 -8.28 22.72
C LEU A 209 -20.19 -8.78 21.45
N VAL A 210 -18.94 -9.22 21.53
CA VAL A 210 -18.19 -9.72 20.34
C VAL A 210 -17.70 -11.14 20.60
N ARG A 211 -17.82 -11.98 19.58
CA ARG A 211 -17.16 -13.29 19.49
C ARG A 211 -16.42 -13.40 18.16
N PHE A 212 -15.39 -14.23 18.13
CA PHE A 212 -14.53 -14.42 16.98
C PHE A 212 -14.52 -15.89 16.57
N ALA A 213 -14.86 -16.15 15.33
CA ALA A 213 -14.70 -17.43 14.67
C ALA A 213 -13.48 -17.35 13.73
N VAL A 214 -12.27 -17.39 14.31
CA VAL A 214 -11.02 -17.47 13.55
C VAL A 214 -10.84 -18.87 13.00
N ARG A 215 -10.05 -19.02 11.92
CA ARG A 215 -9.87 -20.26 11.18
C ARG A 215 -11.19 -20.81 10.60
N HIS A 216 -12.13 -19.89 10.29
CA HIS A 216 -13.39 -20.18 9.62
C HIS A 216 -13.41 -19.49 8.26
N ARG A 217 -13.27 -20.27 7.19
CA ARG A 217 -13.29 -19.78 5.81
C ARG A 217 -14.73 -19.74 5.31
N VAL A 218 -15.21 -18.56 4.97
CA VAL A 218 -16.53 -18.40 4.35
C VAL A 218 -16.47 -18.82 2.88
N ASP A 219 -17.34 -19.72 2.49
CA ASP A 219 -17.47 -20.26 1.14
C ASP A 219 -18.81 -19.90 0.48
N GLU A 220 -19.80 -19.45 1.26
CA GLU A 220 -21.15 -19.11 0.78
C GLU A 220 -21.81 -18.05 1.67
N ILE A 221 -22.56 -17.14 1.05
CA ILE A 221 -23.50 -16.24 1.73
C ILE A 221 -24.87 -16.92 1.70
N VAL A 222 -25.47 -17.16 2.86
CA VAL A 222 -26.79 -17.78 2.96
C VAL A 222 -27.87 -16.74 2.65
N VAL A 223 -28.63 -16.98 1.58
CA VAL A 223 -29.70 -16.10 1.12
C VAL A 223 -31.03 -16.83 1.24
N GLU A 224 -32.01 -16.24 1.94
CA GLU A 224 -33.39 -16.73 2.06
C GLU A 224 -34.35 -15.60 1.69
N ASP A 225 -35.32 -15.89 0.85
CA ASP A 225 -36.34 -14.92 0.38
C ASP A 225 -35.73 -13.59 -0.14
N GLY A 226 -34.58 -13.67 -0.80
CA GLY A 226 -33.87 -12.50 -1.35
C GLY A 226 -33.12 -11.66 -0.30
N ARG A 227 -32.95 -12.15 0.94
CA ARG A 227 -32.22 -11.51 2.03
C ARG A 227 -31.01 -12.34 2.43
N ALA A 228 -29.88 -11.71 2.66
CA ALA A 228 -28.74 -12.35 3.31
C ALA A 228 -29.05 -12.55 4.81
N VAL A 229 -28.96 -13.81 5.26
CA VAL A 229 -29.32 -14.21 6.63
C VAL A 229 -28.17 -14.92 7.36
N GLY A 230 -27.00 -15.04 6.72
CA GLY A 230 -25.86 -15.71 7.32
C GLY A 230 -24.74 -16.05 6.35
N VAL A 231 -23.81 -16.84 6.83
CA VAL A 231 -22.69 -17.39 6.06
C VAL A 231 -22.46 -18.85 6.42
N ARG A 232 -21.94 -19.63 5.45
CA ARG A 232 -21.48 -20.98 5.69
C ARG A 232 -20.10 -21.20 5.04
N GLY A 233 -19.38 -22.23 5.51
CA GLY A 233 -18.07 -22.56 4.97
C GLY A 233 -17.37 -23.65 5.76
N ALA A 234 -16.05 -23.68 5.67
CA ALA A 234 -15.20 -24.68 6.28
C ALA A 234 -14.44 -24.16 7.50
N THR A 235 -14.41 -24.94 8.55
CA THR A 235 -13.46 -24.78 9.66
C THR A 235 -12.11 -25.33 9.23
N LEU A 236 -11.06 -24.54 9.40
CA LEU A 236 -9.71 -24.91 9.02
C LEU A 236 -8.91 -25.43 10.22
N VAL A 237 -7.89 -26.26 9.94
CA VAL A 237 -6.99 -26.77 10.97
C VAL A 237 -6.44 -25.61 11.82
N PRO A 238 -6.35 -25.76 13.16
CA PRO A 238 -5.75 -24.75 14.03
C PRO A 238 -4.33 -24.39 13.60
N CYS A 239 -3.97 -23.11 13.70
CA CYS A 239 -2.68 -22.61 13.26
C CYS A 239 -2.28 -21.43 14.15
N ASP A 240 -1.02 -21.39 14.57
CA ASP A 240 -0.41 -20.32 15.35
C ASP A 240 0.70 -19.57 14.59
N HIS A 241 0.74 -19.72 13.26
CA HIS A 241 1.70 -19.01 12.41
C HIS A 241 1.67 -17.51 12.67
N ASP A 242 2.82 -16.90 12.54
CA ASP A 242 2.95 -15.46 12.72
C ASP A 242 2.21 -14.68 11.64
N ARG A 243 1.91 -13.42 11.93
CA ARG A 243 1.18 -12.50 11.06
C ARG A 243 1.77 -12.48 9.64
N GLY A 244 0.91 -12.68 8.65
CA GLY A 244 1.26 -12.63 7.23
C GLY A 244 1.89 -13.91 6.67
N VAL A 245 2.32 -14.82 7.53
CA VAL A 245 2.81 -16.13 7.09
C VAL A 245 1.65 -16.97 6.57
N ALA A 246 1.86 -17.61 5.42
CA ALA A 246 0.85 -18.47 4.80
C ALA A 246 0.36 -19.54 5.80
N SER A 247 -0.95 -19.62 6.00
CA SER A 247 -1.56 -20.56 6.93
C SER A 247 -2.15 -21.77 6.20
N PRO A 248 -2.15 -22.99 6.82
CA PRO A 248 -2.69 -24.18 6.20
C PRO A 248 -4.17 -24.04 5.90
N ARG A 249 -4.65 -24.64 4.81
CA ARG A 249 -6.02 -24.56 4.31
C ARG A 249 -6.78 -25.88 4.45
N GLU A 250 -6.23 -26.84 5.18
CA GLU A 250 -6.87 -28.13 5.45
C GLU A 250 -8.18 -27.93 6.23
N GLU A 251 -9.25 -28.56 5.74
CA GLU A 251 -10.59 -28.46 6.32
C GLU A 251 -10.77 -29.53 7.40
N THR A 252 -11.30 -29.14 8.56
CA THR A 252 -11.57 -30.01 9.71
C THR A 252 -13.05 -30.17 10.00
N GLY A 253 -13.90 -29.34 9.39
CA GLY A 253 -15.35 -29.38 9.57
C GLY A 253 -16.06 -28.32 8.75
N ALA A 254 -17.37 -28.25 8.89
CA ALA A 254 -18.20 -27.23 8.27
C ALA A 254 -18.90 -26.39 9.35
N PHE A 255 -19.27 -25.17 9.01
CA PHE A 255 -20.05 -24.30 9.88
C PHE A 255 -21.15 -23.58 9.10
N GLU A 256 -22.17 -23.14 9.82
CA GLU A 256 -23.15 -22.17 9.38
C GLU A 256 -23.43 -21.21 10.54
N PHE A 257 -23.34 -19.90 10.27
CA PHE A 257 -23.72 -18.85 11.21
C PHE A 257 -24.83 -17.98 10.62
N ARG A 258 -25.77 -17.58 11.47
CA ARG A 258 -26.91 -16.76 11.06
C ARG A 258 -26.98 -15.46 11.87
N ALA A 259 -27.41 -14.37 11.20
CA ALA A 259 -27.60 -13.05 11.77
C ALA A 259 -28.58 -12.22 10.95
N GLY A 260 -29.05 -11.11 11.51
CA GLY A 260 -29.91 -10.15 10.81
C GLY A 260 -29.21 -9.38 9.70
N ALA A 261 -27.88 -9.23 9.78
CA ALA A 261 -27.05 -8.57 8.78
C ALA A 261 -25.66 -9.25 8.62
N VAL A 262 -25.12 -9.22 7.40
CA VAL A 262 -23.81 -9.75 7.03
C VAL A 262 -22.98 -8.64 6.39
N LEU A 263 -21.80 -8.36 6.94
CA LEU A 263 -20.81 -7.44 6.38
C LEU A 263 -19.65 -8.21 5.74
N LEU A 264 -19.33 -7.91 4.50
CA LEU A 264 -18.15 -8.38 3.80
C LEU A 264 -17.02 -7.34 3.95
N ALA A 265 -15.88 -7.73 4.56
CA ALA A 265 -14.74 -6.86 4.86
C ALA A 265 -13.40 -7.56 4.61
N SER A 266 -13.34 -8.45 3.61
CA SER A 266 -12.28 -9.44 3.41
C SER A 266 -11.08 -8.96 2.56
N GLY A 267 -11.00 -7.68 2.20
CA GLY A 267 -9.91 -7.14 1.37
C GLY A 267 -10.11 -7.32 -0.14
N GLY A 268 -9.04 -7.23 -0.92
CA GLY A 268 -9.04 -7.28 -2.38
C GLY A 268 -8.37 -8.52 -2.94
N ILE A 269 -7.79 -8.38 -4.16
CA ILE A 269 -7.18 -9.48 -4.94
C ILE A 269 -5.65 -9.46 -4.96
N GLY A 270 -5.01 -8.51 -4.27
CA GLY A 270 -3.58 -8.23 -4.44
C GLY A 270 -2.64 -9.38 -4.06
N GLY A 271 -3.09 -10.36 -3.26
CA GLY A 271 -2.37 -11.59 -2.93
C GLY A 271 -2.57 -12.73 -3.94
N ASN A 272 -3.41 -12.51 -4.96
CA ASN A 272 -3.71 -13.49 -6.01
C ASN A 272 -3.30 -12.94 -7.39
N PRO A 273 -2.06 -13.19 -7.84
CA PRO A 273 -1.55 -12.66 -9.11
C PRO A 273 -2.34 -13.13 -10.32
N ASP A 274 -3.01 -14.29 -10.27
CA ASP A 274 -3.82 -14.78 -11.37
C ASP A 274 -5.11 -13.97 -11.54
N LEU A 275 -5.75 -13.57 -10.43
CA LEU A 275 -6.88 -12.65 -10.49
C LEU A 275 -6.44 -11.25 -10.92
N VAL A 276 -5.27 -10.77 -10.49
CA VAL A 276 -4.70 -9.50 -10.96
C VAL A 276 -4.51 -9.54 -12.47
N ARG A 277 -3.92 -10.59 -13.04
CA ARG A 277 -3.76 -10.74 -14.50
C ARG A 277 -5.09 -10.87 -15.23
N ARG A 278 -6.04 -11.61 -14.66
CA ARG A 278 -7.39 -11.80 -15.25
C ARG A 278 -8.12 -10.48 -15.46
N TYR A 279 -8.01 -9.56 -14.50
CA TYR A 279 -8.69 -8.26 -14.53
C TYR A 279 -7.80 -7.10 -14.95
N TRP A 280 -6.58 -7.38 -15.40
CA TRP A 280 -5.62 -6.36 -15.83
C TRP A 280 -6.19 -5.53 -16.99
N PRO A 281 -6.18 -4.19 -16.89
CA PRO A 281 -6.72 -3.31 -17.92
C PRO A 281 -5.74 -3.15 -19.10
N ALA A 282 -5.66 -4.18 -19.96
CA ALA A 282 -4.67 -4.23 -21.06
C ALA A 282 -4.83 -3.11 -22.08
N ASP A 283 -6.04 -2.61 -22.26
CA ASP A 283 -6.37 -1.47 -23.13
C ASP A 283 -5.76 -0.15 -22.65
N ARG A 284 -5.44 -0.03 -21.35
CA ARG A 284 -4.87 1.17 -20.73
C ARG A 284 -3.40 1.02 -20.37
N LEU A 285 -3.01 -0.12 -19.85
CA LEU A 285 -1.69 -0.33 -19.25
C LEU A 285 -0.80 -1.26 -20.09
N GLY A 286 -1.26 -1.68 -21.28
CA GLY A 286 -0.59 -2.72 -22.07
C GLY A 286 -0.82 -4.11 -21.49
N ASP A 287 -0.15 -5.12 -22.05
CA ASP A 287 -0.31 -6.51 -21.65
C ASP A 287 -0.07 -6.72 -20.15
N ALA A 288 -0.77 -7.70 -19.56
CA ALA A 288 -0.59 -8.05 -18.17
C ALA A 288 0.87 -8.44 -17.88
N PRO A 289 1.44 -8.03 -16.73
CA PRO A 289 2.82 -8.37 -16.39
C PRO A 289 2.99 -9.88 -16.15
N GLU A 290 4.08 -10.44 -16.68
CA GLU A 290 4.46 -11.82 -16.45
C GLU A 290 4.94 -12.02 -15.01
N HIS A 291 5.77 -11.08 -14.52
CA HIS A 291 6.33 -11.11 -13.18
C HIS A 291 5.74 -10.00 -12.32
N LEU A 292 5.07 -10.41 -11.24
CA LEU A 292 4.54 -9.53 -10.21
C LEU A 292 5.11 -9.96 -8.86
N ILE A 293 5.60 -9.00 -8.09
CA ILE A 293 5.94 -9.21 -6.70
C ILE A 293 4.79 -8.74 -5.81
N LEU A 294 4.60 -9.37 -4.64
CA LEU A 294 3.39 -9.23 -3.84
C LEU A 294 3.57 -8.24 -2.68
N GLY A 295 2.92 -7.11 -2.76
CA GLY A 295 2.91 -6.11 -1.69
C GLY A 295 1.91 -6.38 -0.56
N VAL A 296 1.22 -7.53 -0.60
CA VAL A 296 0.23 -7.95 0.40
C VAL A 296 0.33 -9.46 0.63
N PRO A 297 -0.06 -9.97 1.83
CA PRO A 297 -0.08 -11.39 2.12
C PRO A 297 -0.99 -12.20 1.19
N GLU A 298 -0.68 -13.47 1.01
CA GLU A 298 -1.38 -14.41 0.14
C GLU A 298 -2.89 -14.56 0.45
N HIS A 299 -3.28 -14.38 1.73
CA HIS A 299 -4.68 -14.47 2.15
C HIS A 299 -5.56 -13.30 1.64
N VAL A 300 -4.99 -12.31 0.98
CA VAL A 300 -5.73 -11.27 0.25
C VAL A 300 -6.06 -11.81 -1.14
N ASP A 301 -6.88 -12.83 -1.18
CA ASP A 301 -7.07 -13.77 -2.29
C ASP A 301 -8.26 -13.45 -3.20
N GLY A 302 -9.14 -12.52 -2.81
CA GLY A 302 -10.30 -12.09 -3.59
C GLY A 302 -11.50 -13.04 -3.63
N ARG A 303 -11.48 -14.14 -2.88
CA ARG A 303 -12.54 -15.17 -2.89
C ARG A 303 -13.94 -14.59 -2.66
N ILE A 304 -14.09 -13.68 -1.71
CA ILE A 304 -15.40 -13.10 -1.35
C ILE A 304 -16.04 -12.32 -2.50
N LEU A 305 -15.27 -11.77 -3.44
CA LEU A 305 -15.84 -11.10 -4.61
C LEU A 305 -16.69 -12.07 -5.44
N GLU A 306 -16.16 -13.24 -5.78
CA GLU A 306 -16.90 -14.24 -6.54
C GLU A 306 -18.07 -14.84 -5.73
N ILE A 307 -17.87 -15.10 -4.44
CA ILE A 307 -18.91 -15.60 -3.53
C ILE A 307 -20.07 -14.59 -3.45
N SER A 308 -19.76 -13.28 -3.38
CA SER A 308 -20.78 -12.23 -3.33
C SER A 308 -21.56 -12.11 -4.65
N ALA A 309 -20.87 -12.27 -5.79
CA ALA A 309 -21.51 -12.28 -7.10
C ALA A 309 -22.48 -13.47 -7.27
N VAL A 310 -22.06 -14.66 -6.82
CA VAL A 310 -22.93 -15.86 -6.82
C VAL A 310 -24.17 -15.65 -5.94
N ALA A 311 -24.02 -14.97 -4.79
CA ALA A 311 -25.15 -14.60 -3.93
C ALA A 311 -26.09 -13.56 -4.56
N GLY A 312 -25.66 -12.82 -5.59
CA GLY A 312 -26.45 -11.81 -6.31
C GLY A 312 -26.03 -10.36 -6.06
N ALA A 313 -24.87 -10.12 -5.46
CA ALA A 313 -24.32 -8.77 -5.33
C ALA A 313 -23.71 -8.29 -6.66
N ASN A 314 -23.84 -7.00 -6.97
CA ASN A 314 -23.24 -6.39 -8.15
C ASN A 314 -21.77 -6.07 -7.94
N LEU A 315 -20.92 -6.47 -8.91
CA LEU A 315 -19.49 -6.15 -8.94
C LEU A 315 -19.20 -5.23 -10.12
N ILE A 316 -18.56 -4.10 -9.84
CA ILE A 316 -18.21 -3.10 -10.85
C ILE A 316 -16.72 -2.77 -10.82
N ASN A 317 -16.22 -2.20 -11.92
CA ASN A 317 -14.87 -1.65 -12.02
C ASN A 317 -13.73 -2.64 -11.69
N ARG A 318 -13.92 -3.95 -11.98
CA ARG A 318 -12.94 -5.00 -11.64
C ARG A 318 -11.55 -4.78 -12.27
N ASP A 319 -11.48 -4.06 -13.37
CA ASP A 319 -10.28 -3.66 -14.12
C ASP A 319 -9.54 -2.47 -13.48
N ARG A 320 -10.11 -1.83 -12.49
CA ARG A 320 -9.46 -0.72 -11.77
C ARG A 320 -8.65 -1.24 -10.61
N MET A 321 -7.35 -0.95 -10.66
CA MET A 321 -6.40 -1.39 -9.64
C MET A 321 -5.30 -0.34 -9.45
N TRP A 322 -4.66 -0.37 -8.28
CA TRP A 322 -3.56 0.52 -7.91
C TRP A 322 -2.37 -0.32 -7.47
N HIS A 323 -1.48 -0.51 -8.41
CA HIS A 323 -0.21 -1.21 -8.22
C HIS A 323 0.92 -0.20 -8.24
N TYR A 324 2.11 -0.61 -7.81
CA TYR A 324 3.26 0.28 -7.75
C TYR A 324 4.37 -0.18 -8.69
N THR A 325 5.18 0.78 -9.14
CA THR A 325 6.33 0.58 -10.02
C THR A 325 7.63 0.46 -9.25
N GLU A 326 7.63 0.81 -7.96
CA GLU A 326 8.81 0.93 -7.12
C GLU A 326 8.95 -0.22 -6.12
N GLY A 327 8.53 -1.43 -6.52
CA GLY A 327 8.64 -2.63 -5.72
C GLY A 327 10.03 -3.22 -5.72
N VAL A 328 10.52 -3.66 -4.55
CA VAL A 328 11.74 -4.47 -4.41
C VAL A 328 11.43 -5.72 -3.62
N ALA A 329 12.11 -6.82 -3.94
CA ALA A 329 11.95 -8.06 -3.21
C ALA A 329 12.48 -7.90 -1.78
N HIS A 330 11.69 -8.36 -0.81
CA HIS A 330 12.12 -8.33 0.58
C HIS A 330 13.22 -9.37 0.81
N TYR A 331 14.34 -8.95 1.41
CA TYR A 331 15.47 -9.85 1.69
C TYR A 331 15.15 -10.94 2.74
N ALA A 332 14.10 -10.72 3.54
CA ALA A 332 13.55 -11.66 4.52
C ALA A 332 12.02 -11.76 4.33
N PRO A 333 11.55 -12.52 3.33
CA PRO A 333 10.14 -12.55 2.96
C PRO A 333 9.27 -13.23 4.03
N VAL A 334 8.11 -12.64 4.34
CA VAL A 334 7.09 -13.21 5.24
C VAL A 334 6.09 -14.07 4.47
N TRP A 335 5.78 -13.66 3.23
CA TRP A 335 4.90 -14.40 2.32
C TRP A 335 5.59 -14.61 0.97
N PRO A 336 5.07 -15.48 0.09
CA PRO A 336 5.63 -15.69 -1.23
C PRO A 336 5.78 -14.40 -2.02
N SER A 337 6.93 -14.19 -2.66
CA SER A 337 7.22 -12.98 -3.46
C SER A 337 6.99 -11.67 -2.69
N HIS A 338 7.22 -11.66 -1.37
CA HIS A 338 7.04 -10.49 -0.51
C HIS A 338 7.82 -9.30 -1.05
N ALA A 339 7.13 -8.20 -1.26
CA ALA A 339 7.66 -6.96 -1.81
C ALA A 339 7.46 -5.77 -0.89
N ILE A 340 8.43 -4.89 -0.89
CA ILE A 340 8.38 -3.58 -0.24
C ILE A 340 8.42 -2.49 -1.30
N ARG A 341 7.60 -1.45 -1.16
CA ARG A 341 7.66 -0.27 -2.01
C ARG A 341 8.72 0.70 -1.50
N ILE A 342 9.58 1.18 -2.38
CA ILE A 342 10.34 2.40 -2.17
C ILE A 342 9.41 3.59 -2.44
N ILE A 343 9.31 4.53 -1.50
CA ILE A 343 8.67 5.84 -1.70
C ILE A 343 9.81 6.83 -1.98
N PRO A 344 10.10 7.12 -3.24
CA PRO A 344 11.28 7.89 -3.61
C PRO A 344 11.03 9.40 -3.56
N GLY A 345 12.12 10.17 -3.53
CA GLY A 345 12.10 11.57 -3.90
C GLY A 345 12.43 11.76 -5.40
N PRO A 346 12.37 12.99 -5.90
CA PRO A 346 12.55 13.27 -7.32
C PRO A 346 14.01 13.25 -7.80
N SER A 347 15.01 13.07 -6.93
CA SER A 347 16.43 13.18 -7.32
C SER A 347 17.00 11.91 -7.96
N THR A 348 16.32 10.80 -7.86
CA THR A 348 16.72 9.52 -8.46
C THR A 348 16.54 9.56 -9.97
N LEU A 349 17.59 9.26 -10.76
CA LEU A 349 17.45 9.04 -12.20
C LEU A 349 16.71 7.73 -12.45
N TRP A 350 15.68 7.77 -13.29
CA TRP A 350 14.85 6.61 -13.60
C TRP A 350 15.06 6.17 -15.06
N LEU A 351 15.54 4.94 -15.21
CA LEU A 351 15.68 4.30 -16.52
C LEU A 351 14.65 3.17 -16.67
N ASP A 352 14.21 2.96 -17.89
CA ASP A 352 13.41 1.79 -18.25
C ASP A 352 14.26 0.50 -18.30
N ALA A 353 13.66 -0.59 -18.67
CA ALA A 353 14.33 -1.90 -18.76
C ALA A 353 15.42 -1.95 -19.85
N ASN A 354 15.37 -1.07 -20.87
CA ASN A 354 16.35 -0.99 -21.94
C ASN A 354 17.53 -0.05 -21.61
N GLY A 355 17.50 0.59 -20.44
CA GLY A 355 18.49 1.58 -20.05
C GLY A 355 18.22 2.99 -20.57
N ASP A 356 17.06 3.23 -21.16
CA ASP A 356 16.64 4.55 -21.61
C ASP A 356 15.94 5.31 -20.46
N ARG A 357 16.20 6.63 -20.38
CA ARG A 357 15.53 7.46 -19.37
C ARG A 357 14.03 7.43 -19.57
N MET A 358 13.29 7.26 -18.46
CA MET A 358 11.84 7.31 -18.47
C MET A 358 11.33 8.59 -19.17
N PRO A 359 10.27 8.48 -19.98
CA PRO A 359 9.79 9.62 -20.76
C PRO A 359 9.32 10.77 -19.87
N VAL A 360 9.72 11.99 -20.22
CA VAL A 360 9.28 13.20 -19.50
C VAL A 360 7.76 13.33 -19.57
N PRO A 361 7.07 13.66 -18.47
CA PRO A 361 7.61 14.16 -17.18
C PRO A 361 7.80 13.06 -16.11
N LEU A 362 7.84 11.79 -16.47
CA LEU A 362 7.94 10.72 -15.50
C LEU A 362 9.30 10.71 -14.79
N PHE A 363 9.26 10.98 -13.51
CA PHE A 363 10.36 10.79 -12.56
C PHE A 363 9.82 10.08 -11.31
N PRO A 364 10.66 9.50 -10.44
CA PRO A 364 10.19 8.75 -9.30
C PRO A 364 9.22 9.56 -8.42
N GLY A 365 8.06 8.97 -8.12
CA GLY A 365 7.00 9.63 -7.36
C GLY A 365 6.19 10.68 -8.12
N PHE A 366 6.27 10.71 -9.47
CA PHE A 366 5.46 11.64 -10.26
C PHE A 366 4.02 11.16 -10.40
N HIS A 367 3.80 10.00 -11.07
CA HIS A 367 2.46 9.47 -11.30
C HIS A 367 2.51 7.96 -11.56
N THR A 368 1.89 7.18 -10.67
CA THR A 368 2.01 5.72 -10.68
C THR A 368 1.45 5.08 -11.95
N THR A 369 0.23 5.44 -12.36
CA THR A 369 -0.45 4.79 -13.50
C THR A 369 0.28 5.04 -14.81
N ALA A 370 0.66 6.29 -15.10
CA ALA A 370 1.42 6.62 -16.30
C ALA A 370 2.81 5.95 -16.31
N SER A 371 3.41 5.77 -15.14
CA SER A 371 4.68 5.06 -15.02
C SER A 371 4.53 3.56 -15.30
N ILE A 372 3.45 2.92 -14.84
CA ILE A 372 3.12 1.52 -15.18
C ILE A 372 2.99 1.40 -16.71
N GLU A 373 2.19 2.26 -17.32
CA GLU A 373 2.01 2.27 -18.77
C GLU A 373 3.33 2.40 -19.53
N ALA A 374 4.19 3.35 -19.13
CA ALA A 374 5.50 3.54 -19.77
C ALA A 374 6.41 2.30 -19.64
N ILE A 375 6.45 1.68 -18.45
CA ILE A 375 7.20 0.44 -18.24
C ILE A 375 6.63 -0.70 -19.09
N ARG A 376 5.30 -0.87 -19.12
CA ARG A 376 4.66 -1.94 -19.92
C ARG A 376 4.86 -1.77 -21.42
N ARG A 377 4.98 -0.54 -21.94
CA ARG A 377 5.32 -0.28 -23.34
C ARG A 377 6.68 -0.83 -23.76
N THR A 378 7.60 -1.05 -22.83
CA THR A 378 8.88 -1.72 -23.10
C THR A 378 8.74 -3.24 -23.32
N GLY A 379 7.58 -3.83 -23.02
CA GLY A 379 7.35 -5.27 -22.97
C GLY A 379 7.94 -5.93 -21.72
N ARG A 380 8.35 -5.15 -20.71
CA ARG A 380 9.00 -5.62 -19.48
C ARG A 380 8.19 -5.24 -18.24
N ASP A 381 8.58 -5.81 -17.08
CA ASP A 381 7.88 -5.69 -15.80
C ASP A 381 8.74 -4.99 -14.74
N TYR A 382 9.85 -4.38 -15.14
CA TYR A 382 10.82 -3.74 -14.26
C TYR A 382 11.42 -2.49 -14.89
N SER A 383 12.07 -1.72 -14.06
CA SER A 383 12.86 -0.52 -14.43
C SER A 383 14.01 -0.34 -13.45
N TRP A 384 14.80 0.73 -13.62
CA TRP A 384 16.01 0.95 -12.83
C TRP A 384 16.03 2.32 -12.17
N PHE A 385 16.31 2.38 -10.88
CA PHE A 385 16.67 3.59 -10.17
C PHE A 385 18.20 3.72 -10.11
N ILE A 386 18.72 4.90 -10.43
CA ILE A 386 20.14 5.25 -10.30
C ILE A 386 20.26 6.49 -9.44
N LEU A 387 21.05 6.39 -8.38
CA LEU A 387 21.25 7.42 -7.37
C LEU A 387 22.57 7.18 -6.64
N ASP A 388 22.85 7.98 -5.63
CA ASP A 388 23.92 7.71 -4.67
C ASP A 388 23.42 7.58 -3.23
N SER A 389 24.35 7.29 -2.32
CA SER A 389 24.02 7.09 -0.90
C SER A 389 23.45 8.34 -0.24
N ALA A 390 23.81 9.56 -0.68
CA ALA A 390 23.26 10.80 -0.12
C ALA A 390 21.80 11.00 -0.52
N ILE A 391 21.44 10.68 -1.76
CA ILE A 391 20.05 10.71 -2.23
C ILE A 391 19.25 9.62 -1.53
N ALA A 392 19.73 8.37 -1.52
CA ALA A 392 19.07 7.27 -0.85
C ALA A 392 18.82 7.55 0.64
N GLY A 393 19.82 8.12 1.32
CA GLY A 393 19.74 8.44 2.75
C GLY A 393 18.71 9.50 3.11
N LYS A 394 18.35 10.38 2.16
CA LYS A 394 17.38 11.46 2.38
C LYS A 394 16.02 11.20 1.75
N GLU A 395 15.99 10.61 0.57
CA GLU A 395 14.80 10.56 -0.27
C GLU A 395 14.12 9.19 -0.29
N PHE A 396 14.81 8.10 0.07
CA PHE A 396 14.17 6.81 0.16
C PHE A 396 13.46 6.62 1.50
N ILE A 397 12.20 6.29 1.44
CA ILE A 397 11.40 5.75 2.54
C ILE A 397 10.88 4.40 2.05
N LEU A 398 11.11 3.36 2.82
CA LEU A 398 10.48 2.07 2.55
C LEU A 398 9.05 2.08 3.10
N SER A 399 8.10 1.60 2.33
CA SER A 399 6.73 1.42 2.81
C SER A 399 6.69 0.25 3.79
N GLY A 400 5.80 0.34 4.77
CA GLY A 400 5.65 -0.73 5.74
C GLY A 400 5.94 -0.27 7.17
N SER A 401 5.19 -0.81 8.10
CA SER A 401 5.37 -0.53 9.53
C SER A 401 6.68 -1.11 10.04
N GLU A 402 7.06 -2.28 9.54
CA GLU A 402 8.26 -3.01 9.87
C GLU A 402 9.55 -2.32 9.39
N GLN A 403 9.46 -1.55 8.32
CA GLN A 403 10.60 -0.82 7.74
C GLN A 403 10.83 0.54 8.40
N ASN A 404 9.92 0.98 9.27
CA ASN A 404 9.97 2.28 9.95
C ASN A 404 9.85 2.13 11.48
N PRO A 405 10.76 1.39 12.13
CA PRO A 405 10.66 1.08 13.55
C PRO A 405 10.70 2.33 14.44
N GLU A 406 11.32 3.42 14.01
CA GLU A 406 11.32 4.68 14.75
C GLU A 406 9.92 5.32 14.85
N LEU A 407 9.11 5.20 13.81
CA LEU A 407 7.72 5.67 13.80
C LEU A 407 6.81 4.65 14.49
N THR A 408 6.98 3.38 14.19
CA THR A 408 6.15 2.29 14.67
C THR A 408 6.27 2.08 16.17
N ASP A 409 7.51 2.10 16.69
CA ASP A 409 7.80 1.99 18.14
C ASP A 409 7.61 3.33 18.87
N LYS A 410 7.21 4.39 18.19
CA LYS A 410 7.04 5.74 18.74
C LYS A 410 8.30 6.27 19.43
N SER A 411 9.47 5.96 18.87
CA SER A 411 10.77 6.29 19.47
C SER A 411 11.36 7.59 18.95
N ILE A 412 11.23 8.67 19.73
CA ILE A 412 11.85 9.96 19.41
C ILE A 412 13.37 9.83 19.27
N LYS A 413 14.02 8.96 20.05
CA LYS A 413 15.47 8.72 19.97
C LYS A 413 15.87 8.12 18.63
N LYS A 414 15.17 7.07 18.16
CA LYS A 414 15.39 6.47 16.84
C LYS A 414 15.07 7.45 15.72
N PHE A 415 14.02 8.25 15.86
CA PHE A 415 13.65 9.27 14.88
C PHE A 415 14.75 10.35 14.75
N ALA A 416 15.29 10.84 15.86
CA ALA A 416 16.37 11.81 15.85
C ALA A 416 17.67 11.26 15.23
N SER A 417 17.95 9.96 15.37
CA SER A 417 19.14 9.34 14.78
C SER A 417 19.12 9.28 13.24
N LYS A 418 17.94 9.33 12.61
CA LYS A 418 17.81 9.44 11.14
C LYS A 418 18.29 10.79 10.56
N ALA A 419 18.46 11.81 11.39
CA ALA A 419 19.00 13.09 10.94
C ALA A 419 20.51 13.06 10.65
N GLY A 420 21.19 11.96 10.95
CA GLY A 420 22.63 11.74 10.70
C GLY A 420 22.98 11.67 9.21
N SER A 421 24.28 11.64 8.92
CA SER A 421 24.82 11.36 7.60
C SER A 421 24.89 9.84 7.37
N GLY A 422 24.49 9.39 6.17
CA GLY A 422 24.52 7.99 5.74
C GLY A 422 23.15 7.37 5.50
N LEU A 423 23.15 6.10 5.14
CA LEU A 423 21.91 5.37 4.88
C LEU A 423 21.19 5.09 6.21
N PRO A 424 19.86 5.32 6.29
CA PRO A 424 19.06 4.81 7.40
C PRO A 424 19.21 3.29 7.54
N PRO A 425 19.11 2.72 8.77
CA PRO A 425 19.35 1.29 8.98
C PRO A 425 18.57 0.37 8.05
N SER A 426 17.28 0.63 7.84
CA SER A 426 16.45 -0.18 6.93
C SER A 426 16.91 -0.10 5.48
N ILE A 427 17.34 1.06 5.00
CA ILE A 427 17.90 1.22 3.64
C ILE A 427 19.25 0.52 3.53
N ALA A 428 20.10 0.65 4.55
CA ALA A 428 21.42 0.00 4.59
C ALA A 428 21.28 -1.54 4.53
N GLU A 429 20.31 -2.11 5.23
CA GLU A 429 20.04 -3.56 5.17
C GLU A 429 19.58 -4.01 3.79
N PHE A 430 18.72 -3.25 3.10
CA PHE A 430 18.34 -3.57 1.73
C PHE A 430 19.52 -3.39 0.76
N ALA A 431 20.35 -2.38 0.92
CA ALA A 431 21.55 -2.20 0.10
C ALA A 431 22.57 -3.34 0.28
N GLU A 432 22.64 -3.93 1.49
CA GLU A 432 23.55 -5.04 1.80
C GLU A 432 22.97 -6.41 1.42
N LYS A 433 21.69 -6.66 1.75
CA LYS A 433 21.06 -7.98 1.68
C LYS A 433 20.07 -8.13 0.52
N GLY A 434 19.57 -7.01 -0.03
CA GLY A 434 18.56 -6.99 -1.09
C GLY A 434 19.10 -7.56 -2.40
N VAL A 435 18.30 -8.40 -3.05
CA VAL A 435 18.69 -9.04 -4.33
C VAL A 435 18.60 -8.10 -5.53
N ASP A 436 17.86 -7.01 -5.38
CA ASP A 436 17.59 -6.03 -6.44
C ASP A 436 18.54 -4.82 -6.36
N TRP A 437 19.52 -4.83 -5.45
CA TRP A 437 20.37 -3.69 -5.15
C TRP A 437 21.81 -3.91 -5.59
N VAL A 438 22.39 -2.89 -6.20
CA VAL A 438 23.81 -2.81 -6.57
C VAL A 438 24.40 -1.58 -5.92
N VAL A 439 25.52 -1.74 -5.22
CA VAL A 439 26.31 -0.64 -4.63
C VAL A 439 27.71 -0.69 -5.23
N ALA A 440 28.18 0.41 -5.79
CA ALA A 440 29.45 0.46 -6.50
C ALA A 440 30.14 1.82 -6.37
N ASP A 441 31.46 1.84 -6.52
CA ASP A 441 32.25 3.07 -6.48
C ASP A 441 32.39 3.74 -7.86
N THR A 442 32.13 2.97 -8.94
CA THR A 442 32.22 3.46 -10.33
C THR A 442 30.95 3.14 -11.11
N LEU A 443 30.71 3.89 -12.19
CA LEU A 443 29.57 3.65 -13.07
C LEU A 443 29.69 2.29 -13.79
N GLU A 444 30.90 1.93 -14.19
CA GLU A 444 31.18 0.66 -14.85
C GLU A 444 30.86 -0.53 -13.95
N GLU A 445 31.30 -0.48 -12.69
CA GLU A 445 30.97 -1.53 -11.71
C GLU A 445 29.47 -1.58 -11.45
N MET A 446 28.80 -0.42 -11.37
CA MET A 446 27.36 -0.35 -11.15
C MET A 446 26.61 -1.00 -12.32
N VAL A 447 26.92 -0.64 -13.58
CA VAL A 447 26.24 -1.20 -14.77
C VAL A 447 26.55 -2.69 -14.93
N ALA A 448 27.79 -3.13 -14.66
CA ALA A 448 28.11 -4.54 -14.61
C ALA A 448 27.31 -5.30 -13.56
N GLY A 449 27.12 -4.70 -12.37
CA GLY A 449 26.25 -5.22 -11.32
C GLY A 449 24.78 -5.28 -11.75
N MET A 450 24.27 -4.23 -12.41
CA MET A 450 22.91 -4.22 -12.95
C MET A 450 22.70 -5.35 -13.97
N ASN A 451 23.65 -5.53 -14.89
CA ASN A 451 23.59 -6.62 -15.87
C ASN A 451 23.64 -8.02 -15.23
N SER A 452 24.31 -8.15 -14.09
CA SER A 452 24.32 -9.43 -13.35
C SER A 452 22.96 -9.79 -12.70
N LEU A 453 22.02 -8.83 -12.59
CA LEU A 453 20.67 -9.03 -12.09
C LEU A 453 19.65 -9.34 -13.20
N LEU A 454 20.07 -9.34 -14.46
CA LEU A 454 19.20 -9.63 -15.58
C LEU A 454 18.86 -11.12 -15.63
N ARG A 455 17.65 -11.42 -16.08
CA ARG A 455 17.19 -12.78 -16.39
C ARG A 455 17.47 -13.10 -17.85
N ASP A 456 17.41 -14.36 -18.21
CA ASP A 456 17.55 -14.79 -19.59
C ASP A 456 16.57 -14.04 -20.51
N GLY A 457 17.08 -13.45 -21.59
CA GLY A 457 16.30 -12.67 -22.56
C GLY A 457 15.93 -11.24 -22.12
N GLU A 458 16.41 -10.76 -20.96
CA GLU A 458 16.34 -9.33 -20.62
C GLU A 458 17.50 -8.57 -21.30
N PRO A 459 17.29 -7.32 -21.73
CA PRO A 459 18.32 -6.56 -22.48
C PRO A 459 19.48 -6.16 -21.58
N GLU A 460 20.71 -6.35 -22.06
CA GLU A 460 21.88 -5.81 -21.39
C GLU A 460 21.94 -4.29 -21.52
N LEU A 461 22.37 -3.65 -20.43
CA LEU A 461 22.54 -2.20 -20.35
C LEU A 461 23.93 -1.81 -20.86
N ASP A 462 23.98 -0.83 -21.74
CA ASP A 462 25.22 -0.22 -22.23
C ASP A 462 25.69 0.87 -21.25
N VAL A 463 26.90 0.72 -20.74
CA VAL A 463 27.49 1.66 -19.77
C VAL A 463 27.62 3.08 -20.34
N GLU A 464 27.93 3.23 -21.62
CA GLU A 464 28.06 4.57 -22.25
C GLU A 464 26.69 5.23 -22.40
N ARG A 465 25.66 4.45 -22.71
CA ARG A 465 24.27 4.93 -22.75
C ARG A 465 23.80 5.44 -21.39
N VAL A 466 24.04 4.67 -20.34
CA VAL A 466 23.71 5.07 -18.96
C VAL A 466 24.49 6.31 -18.56
N ARG A 467 25.80 6.38 -18.94
CA ARG A 467 26.66 7.54 -18.69
C ARG A 467 26.10 8.81 -19.31
N GLU A 468 25.64 8.75 -20.56
CA GLU A 468 25.06 9.89 -21.28
C GLU A 468 23.89 10.49 -20.49
N PHE A 469 22.96 9.64 -19.96
CA PHE A 469 21.83 10.12 -19.17
C PHE A 469 22.24 10.71 -17.83
N VAL A 470 23.20 10.10 -17.12
CA VAL A 470 23.72 10.64 -15.86
C VAL A 470 24.37 11.99 -16.09
N LEU A 471 25.25 12.11 -17.08
CA LEU A 471 25.92 13.39 -17.40
C LEU A 471 24.97 14.47 -17.89
N ALA A 472 23.93 14.09 -18.66
CA ALA A 472 22.89 15.02 -19.09
C ALA A 472 22.10 15.59 -17.88
N MET A 473 21.76 14.75 -16.89
CA MET A 473 21.12 15.19 -15.66
C MET A 473 22.07 16.03 -14.80
N ASP A 474 23.30 15.58 -14.59
CA ASP A 474 24.32 16.27 -13.81
C ASP A 474 24.62 17.66 -14.38
N GLY A 475 24.67 17.80 -15.70
CA GLY A 475 24.87 19.09 -16.39
C GLY A 475 23.74 20.10 -16.15
N GLN A 476 22.55 19.66 -15.72
CA GLN A 476 21.42 20.54 -15.40
C GLN A 476 21.36 20.92 -13.91
N MET A 477 22.01 20.14 -13.02
CA MET A 477 21.89 20.34 -11.58
C MET A 477 22.37 21.70 -11.09
N ASP A 478 23.45 22.19 -11.65
CA ASP A 478 24.05 23.50 -11.31
C ASP A 478 23.62 24.62 -12.26
N ASN A 479 22.78 24.31 -13.26
CA ASN A 479 22.33 25.28 -14.23
C ASN A 479 21.13 26.07 -13.73
N PRO A 480 21.25 27.39 -13.45
CA PRO A 480 20.12 28.19 -12.98
C PRO A 480 19.01 28.33 -14.03
N PHE A 481 19.29 28.00 -15.29
CA PHE A 481 18.34 27.98 -16.40
C PHE A 481 17.92 26.56 -16.80
N ALA A 482 18.03 25.61 -15.88
CA ALA A 482 17.71 24.22 -16.14
C ALA A 482 16.33 24.06 -16.80
N LYS A 483 16.27 23.31 -17.89
CA LYS A 483 15.05 23.01 -18.65
C LYS A 483 14.46 21.65 -18.28
N ASP A 484 15.26 20.79 -17.69
CA ASP A 484 14.85 19.45 -17.33
C ASP A 484 13.75 19.49 -16.28
N ALA A 485 12.60 18.87 -16.58
CA ALA A 485 11.43 18.89 -15.70
C ALA A 485 11.69 18.23 -14.34
N GLN A 486 12.49 17.16 -14.31
CA GLN A 486 12.86 16.49 -13.08
C GLN A 486 13.77 17.37 -12.22
N VAL A 487 14.78 18.03 -12.83
CA VAL A 487 15.67 18.96 -12.11
C VAL A 487 14.88 20.14 -11.54
N GLN A 488 13.92 20.68 -12.28
CA GLN A 488 13.01 21.70 -11.77
C GLN A 488 12.17 21.17 -10.59
N ALA A 489 11.69 19.93 -10.67
CA ALA A 489 10.94 19.29 -9.58
C ALA A 489 11.81 19.10 -8.31
N ILE A 490 13.10 18.76 -8.47
CA ILE A 490 14.08 18.65 -7.37
C ILE A 490 14.21 20.01 -6.65
N HIS A 491 14.41 21.08 -7.39
CA HIS A 491 14.52 22.41 -6.81
C HIS A 491 13.19 22.87 -6.15
N ASN A 492 12.06 22.59 -6.78
CA ASN A 492 10.74 22.92 -6.24
C ASN A 492 10.42 22.16 -4.95
N ALA A 493 10.73 20.88 -4.88
CA ALA A 493 10.49 20.06 -3.69
C ALA A 493 11.17 20.63 -2.44
N ARG A 494 12.29 21.30 -2.61
CA ARG A 494 13.03 21.96 -1.50
C ARG A 494 12.45 23.32 -1.06
N ARG A 495 11.40 23.82 -1.68
CA ARG A 495 10.70 25.04 -1.23
C ARG A 495 9.86 24.79 0.01
N VAL A 496 9.39 23.57 0.23
CA VAL A 496 8.71 23.17 1.46
C VAL A 496 9.77 22.96 2.55
N LEU A 497 9.69 23.73 3.63
CA LEU A 497 10.74 23.73 4.67
C LEU A 497 10.95 22.34 5.30
N THR A 498 9.88 21.62 5.61
CA THR A 498 9.95 20.28 6.16
C THR A 498 10.62 19.32 5.21
N ASP A 499 10.24 19.31 3.94
CA ASP A 499 10.87 18.47 2.91
C ASP A 499 12.36 18.82 2.76
N LYS A 500 12.70 20.10 2.69
CA LYS A 500 14.09 20.58 2.61
C LYS A 500 14.96 20.05 3.74
N LEU A 501 14.40 19.96 4.95
CA LEU A 501 15.17 19.55 6.14
C LEU A 501 15.25 18.03 6.29
N THR A 502 14.17 17.30 5.96
CA THR A 502 14.03 15.89 6.34
C THR A 502 13.98 14.90 5.19
N ARG A 503 13.57 15.34 3.97
CA ARG A 503 13.21 14.42 2.88
C ARG A 503 13.87 14.70 1.54
N MET A 504 14.58 15.81 1.38
CA MET A 504 15.15 16.21 0.08
C MET A 504 16.66 16.37 0.17
N ALA A 505 17.38 15.59 -0.61
CA ALA A 505 18.81 15.77 -0.78
C ALA A 505 19.13 17.17 -1.31
N LYS A 506 20.33 17.68 -1.04
CA LYS A 506 20.82 18.86 -1.75
C LYS A 506 21.09 18.45 -3.19
N PRO A 507 20.69 19.26 -4.19
CA PRO A 507 21.07 18.99 -5.58
C PRO A 507 22.59 18.85 -5.70
N HIS A 508 23.05 17.80 -6.34
CA HIS A 508 24.47 17.54 -6.58
C HIS A 508 24.60 16.57 -7.76
N ARG A 509 25.80 16.47 -8.31
CA ARG A 509 26.12 15.58 -9.41
C ARG A 509 26.40 14.16 -8.90
N LEU A 510 25.90 13.16 -9.63
CA LEU A 510 26.15 11.75 -9.34
C LEU A 510 27.59 11.34 -9.69
N LEU A 511 28.16 11.92 -10.73
CA LEU A 511 29.53 11.65 -11.16
C LEU A 511 30.46 12.82 -10.86
N ARG A 512 31.73 12.54 -10.54
CA ARG A 512 32.76 13.59 -10.41
C ARG A 512 33.08 14.17 -11.76
N ASP A 513 33.25 15.49 -11.81
CA ASP A 513 33.90 16.13 -12.92
C ASP A 513 35.37 15.66 -12.94
N SER A 514 35.67 14.73 -13.81
CA SER A 514 37.08 14.46 -14.14
C SER A 514 37.53 15.50 -15.15
N GLY A 515 38.41 16.38 -14.75
CA GLY A 515 39.05 17.34 -15.68
C GLY A 515 39.84 16.66 -16.77
N GLN A 516 39.83 15.37 -16.91
CA GLN A 516 40.40 14.54 -17.97
C GLN A 516 39.65 13.22 -18.10
N GLY A 517 38.60 13.20 -18.86
CA GLY A 517 38.21 12.08 -19.74
C GLY A 517 37.75 10.73 -19.14
N THR A 518 37.68 10.52 -17.84
CA THR A 518 37.21 9.25 -17.26
C THR A 518 36.30 9.52 -16.09
N GLY A 519 35.13 10.07 -16.35
CA GLY A 519 34.10 10.36 -15.32
C GLY A 519 33.42 9.11 -14.74
N SER A 520 34.19 8.15 -14.26
CA SER A 520 33.68 6.89 -13.75
C SER A 520 33.53 6.85 -12.22
N ALA A 521 34.17 7.76 -11.50
CA ALA A 521 34.10 7.78 -10.05
C ALA A 521 32.81 8.45 -9.54
N ALA A 522 32.23 7.89 -8.48
CA ALA A 522 31.11 8.49 -7.77
C ALA A 522 31.39 9.94 -7.36
N GLY A 523 30.35 10.77 -7.35
CA GLY A 523 30.40 12.16 -6.92
C GLY A 523 30.58 12.30 -5.40
N SER A 524 30.27 13.48 -4.87
CA SER A 524 30.41 13.79 -3.44
C SER A 524 29.35 13.12 -2.56
N GLY A 525 28.33 12.46 -3.15
CA GLY A 525 27.23 11.81 -2.45
C GLY A 525 27.52 10.39 -1.94
N GLY A 526 28.77 9.91 -2.05
CA GLY A 526 29.17 8.56 -1.67
C GLY A 526 29.00 7.54 -2.81
N PRO A 527 29.00 6.22 -2.50
CA PRO A 527 28.85 5.18 -3.50
C PRO A 527 27.58 5.36 -4.34
N LEU A 528 27.67 4.95 -5.61
CA LEU A 528 26.53 4.84 -6.52
C LEU A 528 25.68 3.65 -6.11
N ILE A 529 24.37 3.80 -6.28
CA ILE A 529 23.39 2.76 -6.01
C ILE A 529 22.50 2.60 -7.25
N ALA A 530 22.36 1.37 -7.72
CA ALA A 530 21.30 1.02 -8.66
C ALA A 530 20.32 0.07 -7.99
N VAL A 531 19.01 0.24 -8.29
CA VAL A 531 17.97 -0.63 -7.79
C VAL A 531 17.10 -1.12 -8.94
N LYS A 532 16.98 -2.43 -9.12
CA LYS A 532 16.01 -3.04 -10.04
C LYS A 532 14.64 -2.98 -9.37
N VAL A 533 13.77 -2.10 -9.85
CA VAL A 533 12.42 -1.95 -9.31
C VAL A 533 11.40 -2.66 -10.17
N HIS A 534 10.47 -3.36 -9.54
CA HIS A 534 9.49 -4.23 -10.18
C HIS A 534 8.07 -3.72 -10.00
N LEU A 535 7.17 -4.16 -10.89
CA LEU A 535 5.74 -3.98 -10.67
C LEU A 535 5.30 -4.81 -9.46
N MET A 536 4.66 -4.16 -8.52
CA MET A 536 4.23 -4.73 -7.25
C MET A 536 2.71 -4.65 -7.11
N THR A 537 2.06 -5.79 -6.81
CA THR A 537 0.63 -5.80 -6.53
C THR A 537 0.31 -5.02 -5.25
N ARG A 538 -0.83 -4.30 -5.23
CA ARG A 538 -1.21 -3.60 -4.00
C ARG A 538 -2.70 -3.53 -3.76
N LYS A 539 -3.46 -2.77 -4.58
CA LYS A 539 -4.86 -2.46 -4.27
C LYS A 539 -5.81 -2.77 -5.41
N THR A 540 -6.96 -3.31 -5.04
CA THR A 540 -8.14 -3.39 -5.89
C THR A 540 -8.91 -2.08 -5.72
N LEU A 541 -9.22 -1.38 -6.81
CA LEU A 541 -10.00 -0.13 -6.75
C LEU A 541 -11.48 -0.35 -7.06
N GLY A 542 -11.83 -1.39 -7.83
CA GLY A 542 -13.20 -1.84 -8.04
C GLY A 542 -13.67 -2.80 -6.95
N GLY A 543 -14.88 -3.30 -7.05
CA GLY A 543 -15.44 -4.28 -6.13
C GLY A 543 -16.96 -4.28 -6.06
N ILE A 544 -17.49 -4.69 -4.90
CA ILE A 544 -18.94 -4.75 -4.67
C ILE A 544 -19.51 -3.33 -4.65
N GLU A 545 -20.49 -3.09 -5.50
CA GLU A 545 -21.20 -1.82 -5.54
C GLU A 545 -22.07 -1.66 -4.28
N THR A 546 -22.01 -0.46 -3.66
CA THR A 546 -22.73 -0.19 -2.41
C THR A 546 -23.37 1.21 -2.40
N THR A 547 -24.48 1.34 -1.69
CA THR A 547 -25.08 2.62 -1.30
C THR A 547 -24.14 3.36 -0.31
N LEU A 548 -24.46 4.62 0.02
CA LEU A 548 -23.72 5.39 1.06
C LEU A 548 -23.87 4.83 2.47
N ASP A 549 -24.77 3.90 2.69
CA ASP A 549 -24.89 3.13 3.95
C ASP A 549 -24.11 1.81 3.89
N SER A 550 -23.24 1.61 2.91
CA SER A 550 -22.48 0.38 2.65
C SER A 550 -23.33 -0.85 2.33
N GLN A 551 -24.63 -0.70 2.10
CA GLN A 551 -25.51 -1.80 1.71
C GLN A 551 -25.20 -2.19 0.26
N CYS A 552 -24.96 -3.48 0.00
CA CYS A 552 -24.69 -4.00 -1.33
C CYS A 552 -25.87 -3.76 -2.26
N LEU A 553 -25.59 -3.62 -3.56
CA LEU A 553 -26.59 -3.54 -4.61
C LEU A 553 -26.66 -4.85 -5.39
N THR A 554 -27.85 -5.15 -5.93
CA THR A 554 -28.04 -6.19 -6.93
C THR A 554 -27.64 -5.66 -8.32
N PRO A 555 -27.46 -6.50 -9.35
CA PRO A 555 -27.25 -6.04 -10.73
C PRO A 555 -28.39 -5.17 -11.28
N GLY A 556 -29.59 -5.22 -10.68
CA GLY A 556 -30.72 -4.34 -10.99
C GLY A 556 -30.62 -2.95 -10.35
N GLY A 557 -29.60 -2.70 -9.52
CA GLY A 557 -29.41 -1.43 -8.81
C GLY A 557 -30.22 -1.29 -7.52
N GLU A 558 -30.93 -2.34 -7.11
CA GLU A 558 -31.71 -2.33 -5.87
C GLU A 558 -30.84 -2.71 -4.68
N PRO A 559 -31.07 -2.13 -3.48
CA PRO A 559 -30.39 -2.56 -2.26
C PRO A 559 -30.63 -4.04 -1.98
N PHE A 560 -29.53 -4.77 -1.65
CA PHE A 560 -29.61 -6.18 -1.27
C PHE A 560 -29.89 -6.29 0.24
N PRO A 561 -31.07 -6.75 0.66
CA PRO A 561 -31.44 -6.78 2.07
C PRO A 561 -30.48 -7.64 2.91
N GLY A 562 -30.04 -7.12 4.04
CA GLY A 562 -29.17 -7.84 4.98
C GLY A 562 -27.72 -7.98 4.55
N LEU A 563 -27.29 -7.54 3.34
CA LEU A 563 -25.93 -7.66 2.85
C LEU A 563 -25.24 -6.30 2.75
N TYR A 564 -24.05 -6.20 3.34
CA TYR A 564 -23.21 -5.00 3.38
C TYR A 564 -21.78 -5.31 2.93
N ALA A 565 -21.05 -4.31 2.43
CA ALA A 565 -19.64 -4.44 2.12
C ALA A 565 -18.87 -3.17 2.45
N ALA A 566 -17.65 -3.32 3.01
CA ALA A 566 -16.79 -2.20 3.39
C ALA A 566 -15.30 -2.50 3.19
N GLY A 567 -14.52 -1.45 2.99
CA GLY A 567 -13.10 -1.57 2.71
C GLY A 567 -12.80 -1.94 1.27
N GLU A 568 -11.67 -2.56 1.03
CA GLU A 568 -11.15 -2.84 -0.31
C GLU A 568 -12.06 -3.75 -1.14
N VAL A 569 -12.80 -4.67 -0.51
CA VAL A 569 -13.78 -5.54 -1.19
C VAL A 569 -14.91 -4.76 -1.88
N ALA A 570 -15.21 -3.54 -1.40
CA ALA A 570 -16.18 -2.61 -1.97
C ALA A 570 -15.48 -1.44 -2.71
N GLY A 571 -14.26 -1.62 -3.20
CA GLY A 571 -13.48 -0.55 -3.82
C GLY A 571 -13.32 0.67 -2.89
N PHE A 572 -13.24 0.45 -1.58
CA PHE A 572 -13.23 1.45 -0.50
C PHE A 572 -14.52 2.29 -0.37
N GLY A 573 -15.56 1.92 -1.09
CA GLY A 573 -16.90 2.51 -1.11
C GLY A 573 -17.47 2.59 -2.51
N GLY A 574 -18.74 2.17 -2.66
CA GLY A 574 -19.51 2.27 -3.91
C GLY A 574 -19.02 1.42 -5.07
N GLY A 575 -18.08 0.49 -4.84
CA GLY A 575 -17.45 -0.29 -5.90
C GLY A 575 -16.38 0.48 -6.68
N GLY A 576 -15.79 1.56 -6.11
CA GLY A 576 -14.69 2.25 -6.80
C GLY A 576 -14.51 3.73 -6.51
N VAL A 577 -14.49 4.13 -5.23
CA VAL A 577 -14.40 5.54 -4.80
C VAL A 577 -13.22 6.32 -5.42
N HIS A 578 -12.16 5.64 -5.79
CA HIS A 578 -10.94 6.27 -6.34
C HIS A 578 -10.96 6.43 -7.87
N GLY A 579 -11.92 5.82 -8.57
CA GLY A 579 -11.84 5.74 -10.03
C GLY A 579 -10.58 4.97 -10.47
N TYR A 580 -9.79 5.56 -11.37
CA TYR A 580 -8.55 4.96 -11.87
C TYR A 580 -7.31 5.34 -11.06
N ASN A 581 -7.31 6.51 -10.43
CA ASN A 581 -6.14 7.04 -9.73
C ASN A 581 -6.46 7.42 -8.29
N SER A 582 -5.77 6.80 -7.37
CA SER A 582 -5.91 7.07 -5.94
C SER A 582 -5.05 8.25 -5.51
N LEU A 583 -5.61 9.10 -4.67
CA LEU A 583 -4.82 10.01 -3.85
C LEU A 583 -4.30 9.24 -2.63
N GLU A 584 -3.01 9.39 -2.35
CA GLU A 584 -2.38 8.62 -1.27
C GLU A 584 -2.90 9.01 0.13
N GLY A 585 -2.89 8.01 1.02
CA GLY A 585 -3.49 8.15 2.35
C GLY A 585 -5.00 7.92 2.37
N THR A 586 -5.59 7.60 1.22
CA THR A 586 -7.05 7.40 1.07
C THR A 586 -7.47 5.97 1.38
N PHE A 587 -6.61 4.97 1.25
CA PHE A 587 -6.95 3.55 1.45
C PHE A 587 -7.33 3.23 2.89
N LEU A 588 -6.47 3.55 3.87
CA LEU A 588 -6.81 3.36 5.29
C LEU A 588 -8.04 4.19 5.65
N GLY A 589 -8.09 5.43 5.16
CA GLY A 589 -9.23 6.30 5.35
C GLY A 589 -10.51 5.76 4.76
N GLY A 590 -10.46 5.15 3.57
CA GLY A 590 -11.60 4.49 2.92
C GLY A 590 -12.09 3.27 3.71
N CYS A 591 -11.16 2.45 4.24
CA CYS A 591 -11.51 1.35 5.14
C CYS A 591 -12.22 1.85 6.41
N ILE A 592 -11.71 2.93 7.02
CA ILE A 592 -12.31 3.54 8.21
C ILE A 592 -13.70 4.10 7.88
N PHE A 593 -13.82 4.85 6.79
CA PHE A 593 -15.08 5.52 6.45
C PHE A 593 -16.18 4.54 6.05
N SER A 594 -15.88 3.58 5.17
CA SER A 594 -16.86 2.58 4.75
C SER A 594 -17.24 1.63 5.91
N GLY A 595 -16.27 1.24 6.75
CA GLY A 595 -16.54 0.47 7.97
C GLY A 595 -17.44 1.23 8.95
N LEU A 596 -17.19 2.52 9.16
CA LEU A 596 -18.03 3.40 10.00
C LEU A 596 -19.46 3.48 9.45
N LYS A 597 -19.62 3.68 8.14
CA LYS A 597 -20.93 3.74 7.48
C LYS A 597 -21.66 2.41 7.62
N ALA A 598 -20.99 1.28 7.35
CA ALA A 598 -21.56 -0.06 7.48
C ALA A 598 -22.01 -0.36 8.93
N GLY A 599 -21.14 -0.13 9.91
CA GLY A 599 -21.45 -0.40 11.32
C GLY A 599 -22.64 0.39 11.82
N ARG A 600 -22.71 1.69 11.46
CA ARG A 600 -23.86 2.54 11.80
C ARG A 600 -25.16 2.13 11.10
N ALA A 601 -25.08 1.68 9.85
CA ALA A 601 -26.25 1.23 9.09
C ALA A 601 -26.82 -0.08 9.64
N MET A 602 -25.97 -1.09 9.81
CA MET A 602 -26.36 -2.37 10.38
C MET A 602 -26.95 -2.24 11.80
N ALA A 603 -26.41 -1.32 12.60
CA ALA A 603 -26.94 -1.06 13.94
C ALA A 603 -28.37 -0.52 13.93
N ARG A 604 -28.82 0.12 12.86
CA ARG A 604 -30.21 0.60 12.70
C ARG A 604 -31.15 -0.49 12.20
N GLU A 605 -30.66 -1.45 11.43
CA GLU A 605 -31.50 -2.47 10.77
C GLU A 605 -31.57 -3.79 11.53
N ALA A 606 -30.47 -4.23 12.15
CA ALA A 606 -30.39 -5.45 12.96
C ALA A 606 -30.80 -5.15 14.42
#